data_33c48e400fb3e220b0c19810a6cd8f49
#
_entry.id   33c48e400fb3e220b0c19810a6cd8f49
#
_cell.length_a   1.000
_cell.length_b   1.000
_cell.length_c   1.000
_cell.angle_alpha   90.00
_cell.angle_beta   90.00
_cell.angle_gamma   90.00
#
_symmetry.space_group_name_H-M   'P 1'
#
loop_
_entity.id
_entity.type
_entity.pdbx_description
1 polymer ?
#
loop_
_entity_poly.entity_id
_entity_poly.type
_entity_poly.pdbx_seq_one_letter_code
_entity_poly.pdbx_strand_id
1 'polypeptide(L)'
;MLNNASLKGHINVIGDGRCDSPGHNAKYLTYSMQNQDTKEVATVNVVQVTEAGNSNRMELVGFKRALADIGQTVSVKQVTTDRHSQVRKHMLENEKDKVYQNDVWHVVKSVLKKLRKATAKKECALLNKWTRSICNHLWWSSATCGGSYDVLKEKWISILQHVKNRHSWGGNKFVHKCSHSKLTNSKERKTKWIQASSPSYKALQDIVLNKRLLKDLKYLTNFDHTGSTEVYNALLNKYCPKSTHFSYEGMVSRCQLAALDHNAGALLPQATTKMGVARWNVAFPKHSKNWVVKPIKASKEKTYVHKMVDRVVESVKSDDTLLRITVPKLPPNIASTPKPEKSSIIASHRSRFHPY
;
A
#
# COMPACT_ATOMS: atom_id res chain seq x y z
N MET A 1 12.93 -17.21 -7.19
CA MET A 1 12.70 -15.85 -6.69
C MET A 1 13.09 -15.67 -5.21
N LEU A 2 12.91 -16.64 -4.36
CA LEU A 2 13.26 -16.55 -2.92
C LEU A 2 14.68 -17.07 -2.57
N ASN A 3 15.46 -17.55 -3.53
CA ASN A 3 16.76 -18.19 -3.25
C ASN A 3 17.80 -17.31 -2.53
N ASN A 4 17.77 -15.99 -2.75
CA ASN A 4 18.67 -15.07 -2.04
C ASN A 4 18.11 -14.62 -0.67
N ALA A 5 16.84 -14.80 -0.42
CA ALA A 5 16.19 -14.47 0.85
C ALA A 5 16.39 -15.58 1.90
N SER A 6 16.55 -16.84 1.45
CA SER A 6 16.83 -17.98 2.33
C SER A 6 18.16 -17.90 3.07
N LEU A 7 19.12 -17.10 2.57
CA LEU A 7 20.41 -16.86 3.25
C LEU A 7 20.27 -16.05 4.55
N LYS A 8 19.19 -15.25 4.70
CA LYS A 8 18.92 -14.44 5.91
C LYS A 8 18.01 -15.12 6.92
N GLY A 9 17.46 -16.29 6.61
CA GLY A 9 16.52 -17.04 7.48
C GLY A 9 15.15 -16.41 7.65
N HIS A 10 14.96 -15.12 7.36
CA HIS A 10 13.67 -14.43 7.44
C HIS A 10 13.60 -13.21 6.51
N ILE A 11 12.37 -12.81 6.14
CA ILE A 11 12.10 -11.62 5.34
C ILE A 11 11.02 -10.74 5.96
N ASN A 12 11.06 -9.45 5.61
CA ASN A 12 9.94 -8.53 5.80
C ASN A 12 9.18 -8.41 4.48
N VAL A 13 7.86 -8.40 4.54
CA VAL A 13 7.01 -8.32 3.34
C VAL A 13 6.06 -7.14 3.37
N ILE A 14 5.76 -6.64 2.18
CA ILE A 14 4.76 -5.60 1.94
C ILE A 14 3.68 -6.23 1.07
N GLY A 15 2.42 -6.15 1.48
CA GLY A 15 1.28 -6.72 0.74
C GLY A 15 0.23 -5.68 0.37
N ASP A 16 -0.37 -5.87 -0.80
CA ASP A 16 -1.48 -5.06 -1.29
C ASP A 16 -2.42 -5.86 -2.18
N GLY A 17 -3.71 -5.57 -2.10
CA GLY A 17 -4.76 -6.18 -2.89
C GLY A 17 -5.27 -5.23 -3.99
N ARG A 18 -5.29 -5.70 -5.24
CA ARG A 18 -5.80 -4.95 -6.39
C ARG A 18 -7.00 -5.65 -7.01
N CYS A 19 -8.17 -5.00 -6.94
CA CYS A 19 -9.37 -5.44 -7.67
C CYS A 19 -9.26 -5.11 -9.17
N ASP A 20 -9.82 -5.98 -10.01
CA ASP A 20 -9.89 -5.83 -11.47
C ASP A 20 -10.89 -4.76 -11.92
N SER A 21 -11.85 -4.37 -11.06
CA SER A 21 -12.79 -3.30 -11.32
C SER A 21 -13.09 -2.48 -10.06
N PRO A 22 -13.52 -1.21 -10.20
CA PRO A 22 -13.87 -0.35 -9.07
C PRO A 22 -15.21 -0.75 -8.44
N GLY A 23 -15.40 -0.32 -7.20
CA GLY A 23 -16.65 -0.56 -6.45
C GLY A 23 -16.79 -2.01 -5.97
N HIS A 24 -18.04 -2.50 -5.92
CA HIS A 24 -18.35 -3.86 -5.47
C HIS A 24 -18.52 -4.87 -6.62
N ASN A 25 -18.09 -4.52 -7.84
CA ASN A 25 -18.30 -5.31 -9.06
C ASN A 25 -17.05 -6.11 -9.46
N ALA A 26 -16.04 -6.18 -8.60
CA ALA A 26 -14.82 -6.91 -8.91
C ALA A 26 -15.08 -8.42 -9.02
N LYS A 27 -14.67 -9.02 -10.14
CA LYS A 27 -14.67 -10.46 -10.34
C LYS A 27 -13.44 -11.10 -9.72
N TYR A 28 -12.27 -10.44 -9.87
CA TYR A 28 -11.00 -10.88 -9.36
C TYR A 28 -10.34 -9.86 -8.46
N LEU A 29 -9.64 -10.36 -7.47
CA LEU A 29 -8.65 -9.63 -6.71
C LEU A 29 -7.29 -10.30 -6.90
N THR A 30 -6.30 -9.52 -7.29
CA THR A 30 -4.89 -9.94 -7.26
C THR A 30 -4.27 -9.46 -5.97
N TYR A 31 -3.84 -10.38 -5.11
CA TYR A 31 -3.07 -10.06 -3.92
C TYR A 31 -1.60 -10.34 -4.18
N SER A 32 -0.75 -9.35 -4.01
CA SER A 32 0.69 -9.47 -4.20
C SER A 32 1.44 -9.16 -2.91
N MET A 33 2.49 -9.95 -2.63
CA MET A 33 3.45 -9.63 -1.59
C MET A 33 4.83 -9.45 -2.19
N GLN A 34 5.52 -8.40 -1.75
CA GLN A 34 6.88 -8.07 -2.14
C GLN A 34 7.81 -8.21 -0.95
N ASN A 35 9.05 -8.62 -1.20
CA ASN A 35 10.12 -8.48 -0.23
C ASN A 35 10.39 -6.99 0.01
N GLN A 36 10.39 -6.56 1.27
CA GLN A 36 10.54 -5.16 1.64
C GLN A 36 11.93 -4.61 1.28
N ASP A 37 12.98 -5.44 1.30
CA ASP A 37 14.35 -5.01 1.02
C ASP A 37 14.62 -4.93 -0.49
N THR A 38 14.33 -6.02 -1.22
CA THR A 38 14.65 -6.13 -2.65
C THR A 38 13.61 -5.52 -3.56
N LYS A 39 12.38 -5.29 -3.04
CA LYS A 39 11.19 -4.86 -3.80
C LYS A 39 10.72 -5.87 -4.85
N GLU A 40 11.28 -7.06 -4.86
CA GLU A 40 10.84 -8.15 -5.74
C GLU A 40 9.47 -8.68 -5.28
N VAL A 41 8.62 -8.99 -6.23
CA VAL A 41 7.35 -9.69 -5.97
C VAL A 41 7.68 -11.13 -5.59
N ALA A 42 7.38 -11.50 -4.34
CA ALA A 42 7.62 -12.84 -3.79
C ALA A 42 6.51 -13.82 -4.18
N THR A 43 5.26 -13.36 -4.14
CA THR A 43 4.08 -14.16 -4.53
C THR A 43 2.95 -13.29 -5.09
N VAL A 44 2.13 -13.89 -5.93
CA VAL A 44 0.91 -13.29 -6.50
C VAL A 44 -0.20 -14.31 -6.48
N ASN A 45 -1.30 -13.96 -5.83
CA ASN A 45 -2.49 -14.79 -5.71
C ASN A 45 -3.69 -14.11 -6.36
N VAL A 46 -4.40 -14.84 -7.21
CA VAL A 46 -5.66 -14.40 -7.83
C VAL A 46 -6.80 -15.06 -7.08
N VAL A 47 -7.74 -14.26 -6.59
CA VAL A 47 -8.95 -14.70 -5.89
C VAL A 47 -10.17 -14.30 -6.68
N GLN A 48 -11.04 -15.27 -6.98
CA GLN A 48 -12.33 -14.98 -7.62
C GLN A 48 -13.39 -14.66 -6.55
N VAL A 49 -14.30 -13.75 -6.87
CA VAL A 49 -15.34 -13.31 -5.93
C VAL A 49 -16.22 -14.46 -5.43
N THR A 50 -16.46 -15.46 -6.25
CA THR A 50 -17.23 -16.66 -5.88
C THR A 50 -16.56 -17.50 -4.79
N GLU A 51 -15.23 -17.45 -4.66
CA GLU A 51 -14.49 -18.12 -3.58
C GLU A 51 -14.70 -17.44 -2.21
N ALA A 52 -14.82 -16.12 -2.23
CA ALA A 52 -14.89 -15.28 -1.02
C ALA A 52 -16.33 -14.89 -0.64
N GLY A 53 -17.29 -15.10 -1.54
CA GLY A 53 -18.69 -14.69 -1.39
C GLY A 53 -18.96 -13.21 -1.61
N ASN A 54 -17.97 -12.33 -1.46
CA ASN A 54 -18.06 -10.91 -1.82
C ASN A 54 -16.65 -10.29 -1.99
N SER A 55 -16.60 -9.13 -2.69
CA SER A 55 -15.34 -8.45 -3.02
C SER A 55 -14.52 -8.01 -1.80
N ASN A 56 -15.16 -7.65 -0.70
CA ASN A 56 -14.44 -7.22 0.52
C ASN A 56 -13.69 -8.37 1.22
N ARG A 57 -14.17 -9.62 1.06
CA ARG A 57 -13.52 -10.80 1.65
C ARG A 57 -12.39 -11.34 0.80
N MET A 58 -12.35 -11.01 -0.50
CA MET A 58 -11.28 -11.49 -1.39
C MET A 58 -9.90 -11.09 -0.90
N GLU A 59 -9.75 -9.89 -0.32
CA GLU A 59 -8.47 -9.39 0.16
C GLU A 59 -7.91 -10.24 1.30
N LEU A 60 -8.74 -10.65 2.25
CA LEU A 60 -8.31 -11.55 3.33
C LEU A 60 -7.93 -12.94 2.80
N VAL A 61 -8.68 -13.47 1.82
CA VAL A 61 -8.38 -14.77 1.21
C VAL A 61 -7.03 -14.70 0.47
N GLY A 62 -6.83 -13.69 -0.34
CA GLY A 62 -5.57 -13.47 -1.07
C GLY A 62 -4.39 -13.26 -0.13
N PHE A 63 -4.58 -12.48 0.92
CA PHE A 63 -3.58 -12.26 1.96
C PHE A 63 -3.12 -13.58 2.61
N LYS A 64 -4.08 -14.41 3.06
CA LYS A 64 -3.79 -15.68 3.72
C LYS A 64 -3.01 -16.63 2.81
N ARG A 65 -3.43 -16.75 1.54
CA ARG A 65 -2.73 -17.56 0.54
C ARG A 65 -1.31 -17.07 0.31
N ALA A 66 -1.15 -15.77 0.11
CA ALA A 66 0.15 -15.17 -0.14
C ALA A 66 1.12 -15.37 1.05
N LEU A 67 0.63 -15.22 2.28
CA LEU A 67 1.43 -15.45 3.48
C LEU A 67 1.82 -16.93 3.64
N ALA A 68 0.89 -17.84 3.37
CA ALA A 68 1.16 -19.28 3.38
C ALA A 68 2.17 -19.71 2.32
N ASP A 69 2.04 -19.20 1.08
CA ASP A 69 2.99 -19.52 -0.01
C ASP A 69 4.43 -19.09 0.35
N ILE A 70 4.62 -17.90 0.92
CA ILE A 70 5.94 -17.43 1.33
C ILE A 70 6.46 -18.29 2.49
N GLY A 71 5.60 -18.61 3.46
CA GLY A 71 5.94 -19.39 4.64
C GLY A 71 6.45 -20.81 4.34
N GLN A 72 6.11 -21.38 3.18
CA GLN A 72 6.66 -22.66 2.72
C GLN A 72 8.16 -22.59 2.36
N THR A 73 8.67 -21.40 2.06
CA THR A 73 10.05 -21.26 1.57
C THR A 73 10.95 -20.47 2.54
N VAL A 74 10.38 -19.47 3.23
CA VAL A 74 11.15 -18.58 4.10
C VAL A 74 10.26 -18.03 5.23
N SER A 75 10.85 -17.84 6.42
CA SER A 75 10.12 -17.27 7.56
C SER A 75 9.82 -15.79 7.30
N VAL A 76 8.60 -15.35 7.63
CA VAL A 76 8.18 -13.94 7.55
C VAL A 76 8.25 -13.34 8.95
N LYS A 77 9.09 -12.32 9.14
CA LYS A 77 9.25 -11.61 10.42
C LYS A 77 8.28 -10.45 10.56
N GLN A 78 8.05 -9.72 9.46
CA GLN A 78 7.20 -8.53 9.47
C GLN A 78 6.31 -8.49 8.23
N VAL A 79 5.09 -8.00 8.44
CA VAL A 79 4.10 -7.79 7.39
C VAL A 79 3.61 -6.36 7.45
N THR A 80 3.73 -5.63 6.32
CA THR A 80 3.20 -4.28 6.16
C THR A 80 2.09 -4.28 5.12
N THR A 81 0.91 -3.77 5.48
CA THR A 81 -0.22 -3.63 4.54
C THR A 81 -0.88 -2.27 4.71
N ASP A 82 -1.82 -1.96 3.84
CA ASP A 82 -2.73 -0.86 4.13
C ASP A 82 -3.72 -1.23 5.27
N ARG A 83 -4.55 -0.27 5.71
CA ARG A 83 -5.42 -0.42 6.90
C ARG A 83 -6.63 -1.32 6.68
N HIS A 84 -6.52 -2.46 5.99
CA HIS A 84 -7.63 -3.37 5.82
C HIS A 84 -8.01 -4.05 7.16
N SER A 85 -9.27 -3.90 7.57
CA SER A 85 -9.70 -4.29 8.94
C SER A 85 -9.64 -5.80 9.18
N GLN A 86 -9.99 -6.61 8.17
CA GLN A 86 -10.00 -8.07 8.28
C GLN A 86 -8.58 -8.64 8.27
N VAL A 87 -7.68 -8.11 7.44
CA VAL A 87 -6.25 -8.48 7.42
C VAL A 87 -5.63 -8.17 8.78
N ARG A 88 -5.86 -6.95 9.30
CA ARG A 88 -5.38 -6.58 10.62
C ARG A 88 -5.89 -7.50 11.72
N LYS A 89 -7.19 -7.83 11.72
CA LYS A 89 -7.77 -8.76 12.70
C LYS A 89 -7.07 -10.12 12.64
N HIS A 90 -6.89 -10.65 11.43
CA HIS A 90 -6.19 -11.92 11.23
C HIS A 90 -4.76 -11.90 11.76
N MET A 91 -3.97 -10.85 11.46
CA MET A 91 -2.61 -10.70 11.97
C MET A 91 -2.55 -10.69 13.49
N LEU A 92 -3.49 -9.99 14.15
CA LEU A 92 -3.50 -9.88 15.61
C LEU A 92 -3.97 -11.15 16.33
N GLU A 93 -4.81 -11.95 15.68
CA GLU A 93 -5.40 -13.17 16.29
C GLU A 93 -4.60 -14.43 15.94
N ASN A 94 -4.12 -14.55 14.70
CA ASN A 94 -3.55 -15.78 14.16
C ASN A 94 -2.04 -15.72 13.88
N GLU A 95 -1.45 -14.54 13.71
CA GLU A 95 -0.05 -14.35 13.29
C GLU A 95 0.73 -13.52 14.34
N LYS A 96 0.58 -13.88 15.62
CA LYS A 96 1.11 -13.11 16.77
C LYS A 96 2.64 -13.11 16.86
N ASP A 97 3.28 -14.05 16.20
CA ASP A 97 4.73 -14.19 16.08
C ASP A 97 5.34 -13.17 15.11
N LYS A 98 4.51 -12.52 14.28
CA LYS A 98 4.94 -11.57 13.26
C LYS A 98 4.67 -10.12 13.66
N VAL A 99 5.59 -9.23 13.32
CA VAL A 99 5.39 -7.79 13.49
C VAL A 99 4.43 -7.29 12.41
N TYR A 100 3.32 -6.69 12.82
CA TYR A 100 2.37 -6.08 11.89
C TYR A 100 2.53 -4.57 11.84
N GLN A 101 2.65 -4.01 10.64
CA GLN A 101 2.73 -2.57 10.39
C GLN A 101 1.66 -2.11 9.39
N ASN A 102 1.21 -0.88 9.53
CA ASN A 102 0.35 -0.21 8.55
C ASN A 102 1.19 0.69 7.65
N ASP A 103 0.76 0.85 6.42
CA ASP A 103 1.27 1.90 5.56
C ASP A 103 1.02 3.30 6.17
N VAL A 104 2.12 4.02 6.42
CA VAL A 104 2.08 5.39 6.98
C VAL A 104 1.28 6.32 6.07
N TRP A 105 1.41 6.20 4.74
CA TRP A 105 0.71 7.05 3.78
C TRP A 105 -0.81 6.93 3.89
N HIS A 106 -1.34 5.70 4.01
CA HIS A 106 -2.78 5.47 4.19
C HIS A 106 -3.31 6.05 5.50
N VAL A 107 -2.53 6.00 6.57
CA VAL A 107 -2.90 6.63 7.85
C VAL A 107 -2.90 8.15 7.72
N VAL A 108 -1.85 8.74 7.14
CA VAL A 108 -1.77 10.20 6.87
C VAL A 108 -2.93 10.66 5.98
N LYS A 109 -3.26 9.91 4.93
CA LYS A 109 -4.40 10.19 4.04
C LYS A 109 -5.73 10.22 4.81
N SER A 110 -5.90 9.33 5.80
CA SER A 110 -7.08 9.33 6.68
C SER A 110 -7.13 10.57 7.59
N VAL A 111 -5.98 11.03 8.09
CA VAL A 111 -5.86 12.28 8.85
C VAL A 111 -6.18 13.48 7.97
N LEU A 112 -5.62 13.53 6.75
CA LEU A 112 -5.90 14.58 5.78
C LEU A 112 -7.39 14.69 5.46
N LYS A 113 -8.10 13.55 5.30
CA LYS A 113 -9.56 13.53 5.08
C LYS A 113 -10.32 14.16 6.24
N LYS A 114 -9.93 13.88 7.49
CA LYS A 114 -10.53 14.48 8.69
C LYS A 114 -10.25 15.99 8.77
N LEU A 115 -9.01 16.41 8.48
CA LEU A 115 -8.62 17.83 8.43
C LEU A 115 -9.44 18.58 7.38
N ARG A 116 -9.57 18.06 6.17
CA ARG A 116 -10.39 18.67 5.10
C ARG A 116 -11.85 18.81 5.51
N LYS A 117 -12.42 17.81 6.18
CA LYS A 117 -13.79 17.90 6.71
C LYS A 117 -13.91 19.00 7.79
N ALA A 118 -12.92 19.15 8.66
CA ALA A 118 -12.91 20.20 9.68
C ALA A 118 -12.80 21.60 9.05
N THR A 119 -11.89 21.77 8.06
CA THR A 119 -11.64 23.06 7.40
C THR A 119 -12.78 23.53 6.49
N ALA A 120 -13.76 22.70 6.19
CA ALA A 120 -14.98 23.11 5.49
C ALA A 120 -15.86 24.07 6.31
N LYS A 121 -15.68 24.08 7.65
CA LYS A 121 -16.38 25.02 8.53
C LYS A 121 -15.62 26.36 8.57
N LYS A 122 -16.31 27.50 8.40
CA LYS A 122 -15.73 28.86 8.39
C LYS A 122 -14.86 29.13 9.62
N GLU A 123 -15.32 28.77 10.79
CA GLU A 123 -14.61 28.93 12.07
C GLU A 123 -13.30 28.15 12.17
N CYS A 124 -13.15 27.10 11.33
CA CYS A 124 -11.94 26.27 11.28
C CYS A 124 -11.06 26.55 10.05
N ALA A 125 -11.34 27.60 9.28
CA ALA A 125 -10.62 27.90 8.04
C ALA A 125 -9.10 28.08 8.23
N LEU A 126 -8.67 28.58 9.39
CA LEU A 126 -7.25 28.74 9.73
C LEU A 126 -6.50 27.43 9.72
N LEU A 127 -7.14 26.31 10.10
CA LEU A 127 -6.55 24.99 10.12
C LEU A 127 -6.13 24.51 8.72
N ASN A 128 -6.73 25.06 7.64
CA ASN A 128 -6.33 24.72 6.26
C ASN A 128 -4.86 25.07 5.98
N LYS A 129 -4.36 26.17 6.54
CA LYS A 129 -2.96 26.59 6.38
C LYS A 129 -1.98 25.60 7.05
N TRP A 130 -2.45 24.85 8.03
CA TRP A 130 -1.67 23.88 8.77
C TRP A 130 -1.79 22.45 8.27
N THR A 131 -2.78 22.17 7.41
CA THR A 131 -3.12 20.80 6.98
C THR A 131 -1.90 20.03 6.47
N ARG A 132 -1.10 20.65 5.59
CA ARG A 132 0.12 20.03 5.04
C ARG A 132 1.17 19.78 6.13
N SER A 133 1.39 20.75 7.00
CA SER A 133 2.37 20.65 8.09
C SER A 133 1.99 19.56 9.08
N ILE A 134 0.70 19.43 9.42
CA ILE A 134 0.19 18.38 10.30
C ILE A 134 0.39 16.98 9.68
N CYS A 135 0.09 16.83 8.39
CA CYS A 135 0.35 15.57 7.67
C CYS A 135 1.84 15.23 7.65
N ASN A 136 2.70 16.20 7.34
CA ASN A 136 4.15 16.02 7.34
C ASN A 136 4.68 15.71 8.75
N HIS A 137 4.05 16.26 9.79
CA HIS A 137 4.43 15.99 11.17
C HIS A 137 4.19 14.53 11.56
N LEU A 138 3.10 13.91 11.08
CA LEU A 138 2.87 12.47 11.31
C LEU A 138 3.92 11.61 10.59
N TRP A 139 4.27 11.95 9.34
CA TRP A 139 5.35 11.31 8.61
C TRP A 139 6.67 11.39 9.38
N TRP A 140 7.04 12.59 9.78
CA TRP A 140 8.26 12.83 10.54
C TRP A 140 8.25 12.10 11.89
N SER A 141 7.13 12.11 12.59
CA SER A 141 6.99 11.42 13.89
C SER A 141 7.23 9.93 13.75
N SER A 142 6.66 9.29 12.73
CA SER A 142 6.87 7.88 12.42
C SER A 142 8.32 7.60 12.00
N ALA A 143 8.90 8.41 11.10
CA ALA A 143 10.25 8.21 10.60
C ALA A 143 11.34 8.36 11.67
N THR A 144 11.05 9.09 12.75
CA THR A 144 12.07 9.46 13.75
C THR A 144 11.81 8.91 15.15
N CYS A 145 10.81 8.02 15.32
CA CYS A 145 10.47 7.46 16.64
C CYS A 145 11.42 6.34 17.11
N GLY A 146 12.31 5.86 16.25
CA GLY A 146 13.25 4.79 16.59
C GLY A 146 12.59 3.48 17.01
N GLY A 147 11.43 3.13 16.43
CA GLY A 147 10.69 1.91 16.77
C GLY A 147 9.82 2.02 18.02
N SER A 148 9.88 3.15 18.77
CA SER A 148 9.16 3.31 20.02
C SER A 148 7.76 3.94 19.82
N TYR A 149 6.72 3.22 20.25
CA TYR A 149 5.35 3.73 20.23
C TYR A 149 5.17 4.98 21.11
N ASP A 150 5.77 4.99 22.30
CA ASP A 150 5.61 6.11 23.25
C ASP A 150 6.27 7.38 22.71
N VAL A 151 7.46 7.26 22.14
CA VAL A 151 8.13 8.36 21.44
C VAL A 151 7.30 8.87 20.26
N LEU A 152 6.77 7.95 19.43
CA LEU A 152 5.90 8.30 18.32
C LEU A 152 4.65 9.05 18.78
N LYS A 153 3.99 8.56 19.82
CA LYS A 153 2.79 9.17 20.39
C LYS A 153 3.06 10.57 20.93
N GLU A 154 4.14 10.77 21.70
CA GLU A 154 4.51 12.09 22.22
C GLU A 154 4.89 13.05 21.09
N LYS A 155 5.68 12.59 20.08
CA LYS A 155 5.99 13.39 18.88
C LYS A 155 4.72 13.79 18.16
N TRP A 156 3.79 12.87 17.89
CA TRP A 156 2.53 13.18 17.23
C TRP A 156 1.71 14.24 18.00
N ILE A 157 1.54 14.05 19.32
CA ILE A 157 0.75 14.97 20.14
C ILE A 157 1.42 16.35 20.25
N SER A 158 2.74 16.44 20.11
CA SER A 158 3.48 17.71 20.21
C SER A 158 3.07 18.76 19.18
N ILE A 159 2.41 18.36 18.06
CA ILE A 159 1.84 19.32 17.11
C ILE A 159 0.87 20.29 17.76
N LEU A 160 0.15 19.88 18.80
CA LEU A 160 -0.78 20.73 19.56
C LEU A 160 -0.08 21.86 20.33
N GLN A 161 1.20 21.69 20.66
CA GLN A 161 2.01 22.75 21.24
C GLN A 161 2.56 23.66 20.14
N HIS A 162 3.12 23.05 19.09
CA HIS A 162 3.75 23.77 17.98
C HIS A 162 2.80 24.76 17.31
N VAL A 163 1.55 24.36 17.02
CA VAL A 163 0.58 25.26 16.33
C VAL A 163 0.18 26.48 17.16
N LYS A 164 0.45 26.48 18.47
CA LYS A 164 0.24 27.61 19.40
C LYS A 164 1.48 28.49 19.59
N ASN A 165 2.51 28.34 18.77
CA ASN A 165 3.81 28.98 18.93
C ASN A 165 4.53 28.60 20.24
N ARG A 166 4.26 27.41 20.76
CA ARG A 166 4.95 26.89 21.94
C ARG A 166 5.92 25.81 21.52
N HIS A 167 7.22 26.08 21.59
CA HIS A 167 8.29 25.22 21.06
C HIS A 167 9.03 24.42 22.13
N SER A 168 8.75 24.66 23.43
CA SER A 168 9.20 23.84 24.55
C SER A 168 8.07 23.67 25.57
N TRP A 169 8.02 22.52 26.22
CA TRP A 169 6.96 22.14 27.19
C TRP A 169 7.47 21.11 28.19
N GLY A 170 6.84 21.03 29.34
CA GLY A 170 7.03 19.99 30.34
C GLY A 170 5.96 18.91 30.29
N GLY A 171 6.06 17.92 31.18
CA GLY A 171 5.04 16.89 31.40
C GLY A 171 5.10 15.66 30.48
N ASN A 172 5.98 15.64 29.49
CA ASN A 172 6.25 14.47 28.66
C ASN A 172 7.48 13.71 29.18
N LYS A 173 7.63 12.43 28.79
CA LYS A 173 8.79 11.61 29.17
C LYS A 173 9.94 11.73 28.16
N PHE A 174 9.63 11.84 26.89
CA PHE A 174 10.62 11.75 25.80
C PHE A 174 10.74 13.02 24.96
N VAL A 175 9.68 13.80 24.81
CA VAL A 175 9.62 14.93 23.89
C VAL A 175 9.25 16.21 24.60
N HIS A 176 10.23 17.09 24.82
CA HIS A 176 10.07 18.33 25.59
C HIS A 176 10.15 19.61 24.73
N LYS A 177 10.60 19.49 23.48
CA LYS A 177 10.77 20.61 22.56
C LYS A 177 10.60 20.20 21.11
N CYS A 178 10.36 21.19 20.23
CA CYS A 178 10.40 21.00 18.79
C CYS A 178 11.80 20.62 18.31
N SER A 179 11.89 19.81 17.25
CA SER A 179 13.18 19.37 16.67
C SER A 179 13.77 20.32 15.65
N HIS A 180 13.04 21.37 15.27
CA HIS A 180 13.57 22.41 14.35
C HIS A 180 14.39 23.45 15.12
N SER A 181 15.27 24.15 14.40
CA SER A 181 16.00 25.30 14.92
C SER A 181 15.06 26.46 15.32
N LYS A 182 15.56 27.39 16.12
CA LYS A 182 14.80 28.59 16.51
C LYS A 182 14.28 29.32 15.26
N LEU A 183 13.00 29.68 15.30
CA LEU A 183 12.39 30.43 14.20
C LEU A 183 12.99 31.85 14.14
N THR A 184 13.16 32.37 12.92
CA THR A 184 13.52 33.78 12.76
C THR A 184 12.30 34.65 13.08
N ASN A 185 12.52 35.85 13.61
CA ASN A 185 11.45 36.81 13.95
C ASN A 185 10.50 37.06 12.76
N SER A 186 11.03 37.10 11.53
CA SER A 186 10.22 37.23 10.33
C SER A 186 9.30 36.06 10.08
N LYS A 187 9.79 34.81 10.25
CA LYS A 187 8.96 33.61 10.09
C LYS A 187 7.90 33.53 11.18
N GLU A 188 8.27 33.82 12.40
CA GLU A 188 7.36 33.79 13.55
C GLU A 188 6.19 34.76 13.39
N ARG A 189 6.45 36.03 12.96
CA ARG A 189 5.42 37.05 12.72
C ARG A 189 4.53 36.74 11.50
N LYS A 190 5.07 36.11 10.46
CA LYS A 190 4.32 35.72 9.23
C LYS A 190 3.46 34.49 9.44
N THR A 191 3.75 33.66 10.42
CA THR A 191 3.01 32.41 10.70
C THR A 191 1.67 32.74 11.37
N LYS A 192 0.59 32.16 10.83
CA LYS A 192 -0.74 32.29 11.42
C LYS A 192 -0.94 31.21 12.47
N TRP A 193 -0.50 31.50 13.68
CA TRP A 193 -0.62 30.61 14.85
C TRP A 193 -2.09 30.38 15.21
N ILE A 194 -2.39 29.21 15.80
CA ILE A 194 -3.75 28.83 16.22
C ILE A 194 -3.89 29.11 17.71
N GLN A 195 -4.85 29.95 18.09
CA GLN A 195 -5.16 30.21 19.49
C GLN A 195 -5.79 29.00 20.16
N ALA A 196 -5.42 28.72 21.43
CA ALA A 196 -5.88 27.54 22.18
C ALA A 196 -7.40 27.52 22.40
N SER A 197 -8.03 28.69 22.52
CA SER A 197 -9.49 28.84 22.69
C SER A 197 -10.27 28.75 21.39
N SER A 198 -9.61 28.71 20.23
CA SER A 198 -10.28 28.77 18.94
C SER A 198 -10.95 27.44 18.53
N PRO A 199 -12.05 27.50 17.76
CA PRO A 199 -12.67 26.30 17.17
C PRO A 199 -11.69 25.48 16.32
N SER A 200 -10.76 26.14 15.62
CA SER A 200 -9.69 25.50 14.86
C SER A 200 -8.81 24.60 15.74
N TYR A 201 -8.44 25.08 16.94
CA TYR A 201 -7.63 24.30 17.87
C TYR A 201 -8.40 23.09 18.41
N LYS A 202 -9.66 23.29 18.82
CA LYS A 202 -10.52 22.21 19.30
C LYS A 202 -10.71 21.12 18.24
N ALA A 203 -10.99 21.50 16.99
CA ALA A 203 -11.12 20.56 15.89
C ALA A 203 -9.80 19.79 15.63
N LEU A 204 -8.64 20.46 15.72
CA LEU A 204 -7.34 19.80 15.63
C LEU A 204 -7.11 18.83 16.79
N GLN A 205 -7.44 19.25 18.01
CA GLN A 205 -7.31 18.44 19.22
C GLN A 205 -8.13 17.14 19.12
N ASP A 206 -9.38 17.22 18.64
CA ASP A 206 -10.25 16.06 18.42
C ASP A 206 -9.67 15.08 17.39
N ILE A 207 -8.97 15.59 16.36
CA ILE A 207 -8.30 14.76 15.36
C ILE A 207 -7.04 14.12 15.93
N VAL A 208 -6.18 14.90 16.59
CA VAL A 208 -4.87 14.45 17.11
C VAL A 208 -5.04 13.46 18.25
N LEU A 209 -5.97 13.70 19.15
CA LEU A 209 -6.24 12.86 20.33
C LEU A 209 -7.28 11.77 20.06
N ASN A 210 -7.65 11.55 18.82
CA ASN A 210 -8.60 10.51 18.47
C ASN A 210 -8.12 9.13 18.95
N LYS A 211 -8.87 8.50 19.86
CA LYS A 211 -8.52 7.24 20.53
C LYS A 211 -8.11 6.13 19.54
N ARG A 212 -8.84 6.02 18.39
CA ARG A 212 -8.53 5.02 17.36
C ARG A 212 -7.21 5.34 16.66
N LEU A 213 -6.95 6.60 16.32
CA LEU A 213 -5.69 7.01 15.71
C LEU A 213 -4.51 6.74 16.66
N LEU A 214 -4.63 7.13 17.93
CA LEU A 214 -3.57 6.87 18.92
C LEU A 214 -3.27 5.38 19.09
N LYS A 215 -4.30 4.51 19.07
CA LYS A 215 -4.09 3.06 19.06
C LYS A 215 -3.41 2.57 17.77
N ASP A 216 -3.70 3.20 16.63
CA ASP A 216 -3.11 2.80 15.34
C ASP A 216 -1.63 3.21 15.21
N LEU A 217 -1.15 4.23 15.97
CA LEU A 217 0.25 4.66 15.94
C LEU A 217 1.24 3.53 16.27
N LYS A 218 0.85 2.55 17.08
CA LYS A 218 1.72 1.39 17.40
C LYS A 218 2.11 0.56 16.16
N TYR A 219 1.33 0.67 15.09
CA TYR A 219 1.59 0.00 13.81
C TYR A 219 2.30 0.90 12.78
N LEU A 220 2.88 2.04 13.22
CA LEU A 220 3.62 2.97 12.36
C LEU A 220 5.05 3.18 12.84
N THR A 221 5.52 2.37 13.79
CA THR A 221 6.81 2.59 14.47
C THR A 221 8.02 2.29 13.58
N ASN A 222 7.86 1.47 12.54
CA ASN A 222 8.94 1.09 11.63
C ASN A 222 9.02 1.97 10.38
N PHE A 223 8.12 2.95 10.24
CA PHE A 223 8.08 3.86 9.09
C PHE A 223 7.96 3.14 7.75
N ASP A 224 7.13 2.12 7.69
CA ASP A 224 6.93 1.35 6.46
C ASP A 224 5.87 1.98 5.56
N HIS A 225 6.01 1.73 4.26
CA HIS A 225 5.04 2.18 3.26
C HIS A 225 4.93 1.16 2.11
N THR A 226 3.75 1.12 1.51
CA THR A 226 3.42 0.20 0.40
C THR A 226 3.66 0.80 -0.99
N GLY A 227 4.41 1.90 -1.10
CA GLY A 227 4.62 2.60 -2.38
C GLY A 227 5.26 1.74 -3.48
N SER A 228 6.04 0.71 -3.14
CA SER A 228 6.59 -0.22 -4.14
C SER A 228 5.50 -1.13 -4.73
N THR A 229 4.48 -1.50 -3.96
CA THR A 229 3.35 -2.28 -4.48
C THR A 229 2.49 -1.45 -5.43
N GLU A 230 2.37 -0.13 -5.22
CA GLU A 230 1.70 0.77 -6.18
C GLU A 230 2.43 0.82 -7.53
N VAL A 231 3.78 0.80 -7.52
CA VAL A 231 4.59 0.71 -8.74
C VAL A 231 4.32 -0.60 -9.48
N TYR A 232 4.28 -1.72 -8.75
CA TYR A 232 3.92 -3.01 -9.33
C TYR A 232 2.47 -3.02 -9.84
N ASN A 233 1.52 -2.49 -9.09
CA ASN A 233 0.13 -2.39 -9.52
C ASN A 233 -0.05 -1.52 -10.77
N ALA A 234 0.76 -0.47 -10.94
CA ALA A 234 0.80 0.31 -12.17
C ALA A 234 1.33 -0.49 -13.36
N LEU A 235 2.35 -1.33 -13.16
CA LEU A 235 2.82 -2.27 -14.16
C LEU A 235 1.76 -3.34 -14.49
N LEU A 236 1.11 -3.90 -13.45
CA LEU A 236 0.06 -4.90 -13.59
C LEU A 236 -1.10 -4.40 -14.45
N ASN A 237 -1.40 -3.08 -14.43
CA ASN A 237 -2.42 -2.49 -15.32
C ASN A 237 -2.09 -2.63 -16.81
N LYS A 238 -0.82 -2.81 -17.19
CA LYS A 238 -0.43 -3.07 -18.59
C LYS A 238 -0.74 -4.50 -19.02
N TYR A 239 -0.65 -5.46 -18.11
CA TYR A 239 -0.91 -6.87 -18.35
C TYR A 239 -2.38 -7.22 -18.14
N CYS A 240 -3.00 -6.66 -17.11
CA CYS A 240 -4.39 -6.85 -16.72
C CYS A 240 -5.07 -5.49 -16.54
N PRO A 241 -5.49 -4.81 -17.63
CA PRO A 241 -6.24 -3.56 -17.52
C PRO A 241 -7.49 -3.72 -16.68
N LYS A 242 -7.82 -2.72 -15.87
CA LYS A 242 -9.07 -2.72 -15.10
C LYS A 242 -10.28 -2.69 -16.03
N SER A 243 -11.36 -3.31 -15.59
CA SER A 243 -12.63 -3.39 -16.33
C SER A 243 -12.53 -4.18 -17.65
N THR A 244 -11.47 -4.98 -17.82
CA THR A 244 -11.33 -5.94 -18.92
C THR A 244 -11.55 -7.35 -18.39
N HIS A 245 -12.39 -8.12 -19.08
CA HIS A 245 -12.67 -9.50 -18.70
C HIS A 245 -11.57 -10.46 -19.17
N PHE A 246 -11.09 -11.29 -18.26
CA PHE A 246 -10.19 -12.42 -18.53
C PHE A 246 -10.78 -13.72 -17.96
N SER A 247 -10.40 -14.87 -18.54
CA SER A 247 -10.58 -16.15 -17.84
C SER A 247 -9.70 -16.20 -16.60
N TYR A 248 -9.95 -17.16 -15.70
CA TYR A 248 -9.12 -17.31 -14.50
C TYR A 248 -7.66 -17.58 -14.85
N GLU A 249 -7.41 -18.53 -15.75
CA GLU A 249 -6.07 -18.87 -16.22
C GLU A 249 -5.38 -17.69 -16.90
N GLY A 250 -6.13 -16.96 -17.72
CA GLY A 250 -5.64 -15.75 -18.38
C GLY A 250 -5.26 -14.67 -17.38
N MET A 251 -6.02 -14.52 -16.27
CA MET A 251 -5.70 -13.57 -15.22
C MET A 251 -4.45 -14.00 -14.45
N VAL A 252 -4.35 -15.27 -14.05
CA VAL A 252 -3.18 -15.82 -13.33
C VAL A 252 -1.91 -15.68 -14.17
N SER A 253 -1.93 -16.13 -15.43
CA SER A 253 -0.76 -16.05 -16.31
C SER A 253 -0.27 -14.61 -16.52
N ARG A 254 -1.20 -13.66 -16.71
CA ARG A 254 -0.86 -12.25 -16.87
C ARG A 254 -0.27 -11.65 -15.60
N CYS A 255 -0.79 -12.03 -14.43
CA CYS A 255 -0.24 -11.59 -13.14
C CYS A 255 1.16 -12.14 -12.92
N GLN A 256 1.42 -13.40 -13.27
CA GLN A 256 2.74 -14.02 -13.19
C GLN A 256 3.75 -13.35 -14.13
N LEU A 257 3.33 -13.07 -15.39
CA LEU A 257 4.16 -12.35 -16.35
C LEU A 257 4.52 -10.94 -15.85
N ALA A 258 3.55 -10.23 -15.27
CA ALA A 258 3.80 -8.92 -14.69
C ALA A 258 4.80 -9.00 -13.51
N ALA A 259 4.73 -10.06 -12.68
CA ALA A 259 5.67 -10.27 -11.58
C ALA A 259 7.10 -10.55 -12.10
N LEU A 260 7.25 -11.38 -13.13
CA LEU A 260 8.54 -11.63 -13.78
C LEU A 260 9.12 -10.35 -14.38
N ASP A 261 8.27 -9.58 -15.09
CA ASP A 261 8.67 -8.30 -15.69
C ASP A 261 9.09 -7.28 -14.61
N HIS A 262 8.37 -7.21 -13.48
CA HIS A 262 8.74 -6.35 -12.36
C HIS A 262 10.09 -6.76 -11.77
N ASN A 263 10.26 -8.04 -11.44
CA ASN A 263 11.44 -8.56 -10.77
C ASN A 263 12.71 -8.42 -11.63
N ALA A 264 12.58 -8.57 -12.95
CA ALA A 264 13.69 -8.29 -13.86
C ALA A 264 14.18 -6.83 -13.82
N GLY A 265 13.37 -5.90 -13.29
CA GLY A 265 13.73 -4.48 -13.12
C GLY A 265 14.00 -4.04 -11.67
N ALA A 266 13.72 -4.89 -10.67
CA ALA A 266 13.73 -4.48 -9.27
C ALA A 266 15.14 -4.14 -8.77
N LEU A 267 16.11 -4.99 -9.04
CA LEU A 267 17.50 -4.91 -8.55
C LEU A 267 18.50 -4.35 -9.58
N LEU A 268 18.02 -3.66 -10.62
CA LEU A 268 18.92 -3.09 -11.62
C LEU A 268 19.87 -2.07 -11.00
N PRO A 269 21.19 -2.17 -11.27
CA PRO A 269 22.18 -1.22 -10.81
C PRO A 269 21.97 0.14 -11.49
N GLN A 270 22.65 1.15 -10.99
CA GLN A 270 22.70 2.44 -11.67
C GLN A 270 23.49 2.30 -12.98
N ALA A 271 22.94 2.87 -14.06
CA ALA A 271 23.63 2.92 -15.34
C ALA A 271 24.90 3.77 -15.26
N THR A 272 25.92 3.38 -15.99
CA THR A 272 27.17 4.13 -16.14
C THR A 272 27.37 4.56 -17.58
N THR A 273 28.23 5.55 -17.79
CA THR A 273 28.76 5.91 -19.09
C THR A 273 29.82 4.86 -19.52
N LYS A 274 30.29 4.95 -20.78
CA LYS A 274 31.41 4.10 -21.28
C LYS A 274 32.68 4.25 -20.44
N MET A 275 32.85 5.36 -19.74
CA MET A 275 33.99 5.64 -18.85
C MET A 275 33.71 5.27 -17.39
N GLY A 276 32.64 4.52 -17.09
CA GLY A 276 32.29 4.07 -15.73
C GLY A 276 31.63 5.11 -14.82
N VAL A 277 31.34 6.32 -15.31
CA VAL A 277 30.72 7.39 -14.51
C VAL A 277 29.22 7.13 -14.35
N ALA A 278 28.71 7.21 -13.11
CA ALA A 278 27.30 7.04 -12.79
C ALA A 278 26.39 8.05 -13.52
N ARG A 279 25.31 7.58 -14.13
CA ARG A 279 24.35 8.41 -14.87
C ARG A 279 23.22 8.88 -13.96
N TRP A 280 22.89 10.17 -14.07
CA TRP A 280 21.87 10.84 -13.29
C TRP A 280 20.88 11.57 -14.19
N ASN A 281 19.62 11.60 -13.75
CA ASN A 281 18.60 12.47 -14.32
C ASN A 281 18.33 13.64 -13.38
N VAL A 282 18.34 14.85 -13.91
CA VAL A 282 18.02 16.07 -13.16
C VAL A 282 16.56 16.43 -13.39
N ALA A 283 15.79 16.61 -12.33
CA ALA A 283 14.38 16.91 -12.40
C ALA A 283 13.98 18.01 -11.41
N PHE A 284 12.91 18.75 -11.75
CA PHE A 284 12.31 19.76 -10.87
C PHE A 284 10.87 19.37 -10.52
N PRO A 285 10.65 18.54 -9.48
CA PRO A 285 9.31 18.10 -9.13
C PRO A 285 8.44 19.25 -8.60
N LYS A 286 7.22 19.38 -9.11
CA LYS A 286 6.26 20.43 -8.71
C LYS A 286 5.98 20.50 -7.21
N HIS A 287 6.03 19.34 -6.51
CA HIS A 287 5.74 19.29 -5.09
C HIS A 287 6.88 19.80 -4.20
N SER A 288 8.14 19.55 -4.57
CA SER A 288 9.32 19.98 -3.81
C SER A 288 9.76 21.39 -4.15
N LYS A 289 9.47 21.87 -5.39
CA LYS A 289 9.93 23.14 -5.94
C LYS A 289 11.44 23.35 -5.83
N ASN A 290 12.19 22.25 -5.92
CA ASN A 290 13.66 22.22 -5.89
C ASN A 290 14.19 21.25 -6.95
N TRP A 291 15.40 21.51 -7.44
CA TRP A 291 16.11 20.57 -8.29
C TRP A 291 16.51 19.32 -7.48
N VAL A 292 16.27 18.18 -8.06
CA VAL A 292 16.66 16.86 -7.48
C VAL A 292 17.35 16.03 -8.55
N VAL A 293 18.29 15.20 -8.14
CA VAL A 293 18.90 14.19 -9.00
C VAL A 293 18.32 12.82 -8.70
N LYS A 294 18.14 12.02 -9.74
CA LYS A 294 17.66 10.63 -9.64
C LYS A 294 18.62 9.73 -10.41
N PRO A 295 19.04 8.59 -9.85
CA PRO A 295 19.87 7.65 -10.58
C PRO A 295 19.10 7.10 -11.80
N ILE A 296 19.76 7.03 -12.94
CA ILE A 296 19.27 6.32 -14.11
C ILE A 296 19.65 4.86 -13.93
N LYS A 297 18.69 3.95 -13.94
CA LYS A 297 18.94 2.51 -13.86
C LYS A 297 19.47 1.98 -15.17
N ALA A 298 20.26 0.89 -15.11
CA ALA A 298 20.68 0.16 -16.29
C ALA A 298 19.47 -0.34 -17.09
N SER A 299 19.68 -0.62 -18.36
CA SER A 299 18.63 -1.18 -19.22
C SER A 299 18.22 -2.56 -18.71
N LYS A 300 16.92 -2.81 -18.77
CA LYS A 300 16.32 -4.06 -18.33
C LYS A 300 16.55 -5.15 -19.38
N GLU A 301 17.19 -6.21 -18.96
CA GLU A 301 17.32 -7.42 -19.77
C GLU A 301 16.10 -8.34 -19.56
N LYS A 302 15.50 -8.79 -20.64
CA LYS A 302 14.33 -9.69 -20.59
C LYS A 302 14.73 -11.17 -20.72
N THR A 303 15.80 -11.56 -20.03
CA THR A 303 16.32 -12.93 -20.07
C THR A 303 15.29 -14.00 -19.68
N TYR A 304 14.32 -13.64 -18.82
CA TYR A 304 13.22 -14.51 -18.45
C TYR A 304 12.32 -14.86 -19.65
N VAL A 305 12.21 -13.99 -20.67
CA VAL A 305 11.41 -14.26 -21.87
C VAL A 305 12.02 -15.39 -22.68
N HIS A 306 13.34 -15.36 -22.89
CA HIS A 306 14.04 -16.45 -23.60
C HIS A 306 13.86 -17.79 -22.87
N LYS A 307 14.08 -17.81 -21.55
CA LYS A 307 13.87 -19.01 -20.72
C LYS A 307 12.45 -19.55 -20.81
N MET A 308 11.44 -18.67 -20.89
CA MET A 308 10.05 -19.07 -21.04
C MET A 308 9.78 -19.65 -22.42
N VAL A 309 10.30 -19.04 -23.49
CA VAL A 309 10.16 -19.55 -24.86
C VAL A 309 10.82 -20.92 -24.96
N ASP A 310 12.05 -21.09 -24.46
CA ASP A 310 12.75 -22.37 -24.44
C ASP A 310 11.91 -23.44 -23.74
N ARG A 311 11.36 -23.11 -22.54
CA ARG A 311 10.51 -24.05 -21.78
C ARG A 311 9.22 -24.42 -22.51
N VAL A 312 8.59 -23.48 -23.19
CA VAL A 312 7.39 -23.76 -24.01
C VAL A 312 7.75 -24.68 -25.14
N VAL A 313 8.85 -24.45 -25.84
CA VAL A 313 9.33 -25.31 -26.95
C VAL A 313 9.64 -26.72 -26.45
N GLU A 314 10.33 -26.84 -25.29
CA GLU A 314 10.60 -28.14 -24.66
C GLU A 314 9.31 -28.88 -24.31
N SER A 315 8.34 -28.18 -23.69
CA SER A 315 7.07 -28.76 -23.29
C SER A 315 6.24 -29.25 -24.48
N VAL A 316 6.23 -28.51 -25.58
CA VAL A 316 5.54 -28.94 -26.83
C VAL A 316 6.20 -30.17 -27.44
N LYS A 317 7.55 -30.24 -27.39
CA LYS A 317 8.30 -31.42 -27.93
C LYS A 317 8.12 -32.67 -27.09
N SER A 318 7.96 -32.51 -25.75
CA SER A 318 7.82 -33.65 -24.83
C SER A 318 6.38 -34.06 -24.55
N ASP A 319 5.39 -33.41 -25.22
CA ASP A 319 3.95 -33.59 -24.93
C ASP A 319 3.61 -33.44 -23.43
N ASP A 320 4.35 -32.57 -22.76
CA ASP A 320 4.25 -32.34 -21.30
C ASP A 320 2.98 -31.55 -20.96
N THR A 321 2.01 -32.22 -20.36
CA THR A 321 0.74 -31.61 -19.92
C THR A 321 0.87 -30.84 -18.61
N LEU A 322 2.06 -30.82 -17.98
CA LEU A 322 2.31 -30.18 -16.67
C LEU A 322 2.17 -28.66 -16.65
N LEU A 323 2.06 -28.01 -17.78
CA LEU A 323 1.92 -26.53 -17.87
C LEU A 323 0.49 -26.03 -17.69
N ARG A 324 -0.49 -26.89 -17.43
CA ARG A 324 -1.87 -26.45 -17.19
C ARG A 324 -2.02 -25.82 -15.82
N ILE A 325 -2.55 -24.59 -15.80
CA ILE A 325 -2.94 -23.91 -14.55
C ILE A 325 -4.11 -24.71 -13.94
N THR A 326 -3.93 -25.21 -12.73
CA THR A 326 -5.02 -25.86 -11.99
C THR A 326 -6.07 -24.81 -11.62
N VAL A 327 -7.22 -24.89 -12.24
CA VAL A 327 -8.37 -24.05 -11.91
C VAL A 327 -9.02 -24.61 -10.65
N PRO A 328 -9.14 -23.84 -9.57
CA PRO A 328 -9.83 -24.30 -8.37
C PRO A 328 -11.30 -24.59 -8.70
N LYS A 329 -11.88 -25.60 -8.04
CA LYS A 329 -13.34 -25.82 -8.09
C LYS A 329 -14.03 -24.62 -7.46
N LEU A 330 -14.60 -23.77 -8.30
CA LEU A 330 -15.26 -22.55 -7.85
C LEU A 330 -16.78 -22.77 -7.79
N PRO A 331 -17.48 -22.18 -6.83
CA PRO A 331 -18.93 -22.14 -6.84
C PRO A 331 -19.43 -21.53 -8.17
N PRO A 332 -20.50 -22.05 -8.77
CA PRO A 332 -20.99 -21.55 -10.08
C PRO A 332 -21.50 -20.11 -10.00
N ASN A 333 -21.98 -19.70 -8.83
CA ASN A 333 -22.38 -18.34 -8.54
C ASN A 333 -22.38 -18.08 -7.01
N ILE A 334 -22.46 -16.81 -6.61
CA ILE A 334 -22.53 -16.38 -5.19
C ILE A 334 -23.97 -16.16 -4.69
N ALA A 335 -24.97 -16.37 -5.55
CA ALA A 335 -26.36 -16.21 -5.17
C ALA A 335 -26.83 -17.37 -4.28
N SER A 336 -27.63 -17.06 -3.27
CA SER A 336 -28.23 -18.07 -2.40
C SER A 336 -29.36 -18.85 -3.07
N THR A 337 -29.93 -18.30 -4.14
CA THR A 337 -30.98 -18.93 -4.94
C THR A 337 -30.39 -19.68 -6.13
N PRO A 338 -30.94 -20.83 -6.53
CA PRO A 338 -30.55 -21.51 -7.74
C PRO A 338 -30.61 -20.59 -8.96
N LYS A 339 -29.66 -20.79 -9.90
CA LYS A 339 -29.67 -20.03 -11.16
C LYS A 339 -30.89 -20.42 -11.98
N PRO A 340 -31.80 -19.49 -12.32
CA PRO A 340 -32.95 -19.80 -13.14
C PRO A 340 -32.55 -20.05 -14.60
N GLU A 341 -33.46 -20.64 -15.37
CA GLU A 341 -33.28 -20.88 -16.80
C GLU A 341 -33.09 -19.56 -17.57
N LYS A 342 -32.12 -19.57 -18.49
CA LYS A 342 -31.74 -18.38 -19.27
C LYS A 342 -32.91 -17.79 -20.06
N SER A 343 -33.73 -18.65 -20.68
CA SER A 343 -34.93 -18.28 -21.42
C SER A 343 -35.94 -17.54 -20.56
N SER A 344 -36.19 -18.03 -19.34
CA SER A 344 -37.08 -17.41 -18.37
C SER A 344 -36.61 -16.03 -17.95
N ILE A 345 -35.30 -15.86 -17.69
CA ILE A 345 -34.74 -14.55 -17.33
C ILE A 345 -34.84 -13.57 -18.51
N ILE A 346 -34.57 -14.06 -19.75
CA ILE A 346 -34.69 -13.20 -20.94
C ILE A 346 -36.12 -12.75 -21.13
N ALA A 347 -37.09 -13.66 -20.99
CA ALA A 347 -38.52 -13.31 -21.13
C ALA A 347 -39.01 -12.30 -20.07
N SER A 348 -38.46 -12.35 -18.87
CA SER A 348 -38.79 -11.43 -17.77
C SER A 348 -37.88 -10.20 -17.70
N HIS A 349 -36.87 -10.10 -18.56
CA HIS A 349 -35.90 -9.02 -18.50
C HIS A 349 -36.54 -7.66 -18.79
N ARG A 350 -36.34 -6.71 -17.88
CA ARG A 350 -36.68 -5.31 -18.06
C ARG A 350 -35.48 -4.46 -17.80
N SER A 351 -35.10 -3.67 -18.79
CA SER A 351 -34.01 -2.72 -18.63
C SER A 351 -34.46 -1.57 -17.72
N ARG A 352 -33.66 -1.22 -16.74
CA ARG A 352 -33.91 0.00 -15.94
C ARG A 352 -33.73 1.30 -16.74
N PHE A 353 -33.11 1.23 -17.90
CA PHE A 353 -32.90 2.37 -18.80
C PHE A 353 -33.98 2.45 -19.88
N HIS A 354 -34.66 1.34 -20.16
CA HIS A 354 -35.77 1.22 -21.11
C HIS A 354 -36.86 0.34 -20.47
N PRO A 355 -37.61 0.87 -19.51
CA PRO A 355 -38.55 0.10 -18.70
C PRO A 355 -39.83 -0.35 -19.46
N TYR A 356 -40.03 0.10 -20.71
CA TYR A 356 -41.21 -0.19 -21.54
C TYR A 356 -40.82 -0.80 -22.88
#